data_5efa7f012c41fc2050a4863b0709323b
#
_entry.id   5efa7f012c41fc2050a4863b0709323b
#
_cell.length_a   1.000
_cell.length_b   1.000
_cell.length_c   1.000
_cell.angle_alpha   90.00
_cell.angle_beta   90.00
_cell.angle_gamma   90.00
#
_symmetry.space_group_name_H-M   'P 1'
#
loop_
_entity.id
_entity.type
_entity.pdbx_description
1 polymer ?
#
loop_
_entity_poly.entity_id
_entity_poly.type
_entity_poly.pdbx_seq_one_letter_code
_entity_poly.pdbx_strand_id
1 'polypeptide(L)'
;MRLGSDNFEIPDYDNDLQRVTGYAKKVYEHYKSNEVPKNDSLAIMLDYKSKNSGAFDARLRALRLYGFLEGRGTFRVSELGKQATYGEEAQRAAALLKAFQNVWGRYYDRYRFALPKGPDAVARLASIAKCEPAEMASVEKRLRGLFEADANFITSNKTVTSVGEELTPPSQQLGPEPSVEGEHTKAQFIEIKAGPYYSRMPYTEVGRNTIKAFLDSLTFGEEPKKPKKEEK
;
A
#
# COMPACT_ATOMS: atom_id res chain seq x y z
N MET A 1 -16.58 3.08 9.73
CA MET A 1 -16.65 4.34 10.51
C MET A 1 -16.56 5.52 9.56
N ARG A 2 -17.27 6.63 9.83
CA ARG A 2 -17.29 7.83 8.97
C ARG A 2 -16.67 9.00 9.70
N LEU A 3 -15.91 9.82 9.00
CA LEU A 3 -15.21 10.99 9.53
C LEU A 3 -15.52 12.24 8.71
N GLY A 4 -15.61 13.36 9.40
CA GLY A 4 -15.71 14.67 8.83
C GLY A 4 -16.97 14.96 8.01
N SER A 5 -17.03 16.16 7.46
CA SER A 5 -18.16 16.67 6.66
C SER A 5 -18.39 15.87 5.36
N ASP A 6 -17.34 15.32 4.78
CA ASP A 6 -17.40 14.55 3.52
C ASP A 6 -17.70 13.06 3.74
N ASN A 7 -18.05 12.65 4.96
CA ASN A 7 -18.32 11.26 5.32
C ASN A 7 -17.20 10.30 4.86
N PHE A 8 -15.93 10.67 5.07
CA PHE A 8 -14.81 9.80 4.76
C PHE A 8 -14.95 8.50 5.55
N GLU A 9 -15.04 7.38 4.83
CA GLU A 9 -15.35 6.09 5.45
C GLU A 9 -14.09 5.23 5.56
N ILE A 10 -13.78 4.84 6.82
CA ILE A 10 -12.69 3.92 7.13
C ILE A 10 -13.27 2.53 7.35
N PRO A 11 -12.70 1.46 6.78
CA PRO A 11 -13.10 0.08 7.06
C PRO A 11 -12.99 -0.25 8.56
N ASP A 12 -13.70 -1.27 9.00
CA ASP A 12 -13.54 -1.76 10.36
C ASP A 12 -12.21 -2.52 10.51
N TYR A 13 -11.65 -2.55 11.73
CA TYR A 13 -10.27 -2.96 12.03
C TYR A 13 -9.87 -4.32 11.43
N ASP A 14 -10.82 -5.26 11.36
CA ASP A 14 -10.60 -6.60 10.82
C ASP A 14 -10.84 -6.70 9.31
N ASN A 15 -10.93 -5.59 8.61
CA ASN A 15 -11.27 -5.53 7.19
C ASN A 15 -10.18 -4.80 6.38
N ASP A 16 -8.91 -5.19 6.59
CA ASP A 16 -7.82 -4.78 5.73
C ASP A 16 -7.94 -5.37 4.32
N LEU A 17 -7.24 -4.77 3.35
CA LEU A 17 -7.32 -5.13 1.95
C LEU A 17 -6.98 -6.61 1.70
N GLN A 18 -6.00 -7.17 2.42
CA GLN A 18 -5.61 -8.57 2.27
C GLN A 18 -6.77 -9.50 2.63
N ARG A 19 -7.39 -9.30 3.80
CA ARG A 19 -8.52 -10.10 4.26
C ARG A 19 -9.74 -9.94 3.35
N VAL A 20 -10.04 -8.69 2.96
CA VAL A 20 -11.18 -8.39 2.09
C VAL A 20 -10.99 -9.00 0.70
N THR A 21 -9.77 -9.04 0.17
CA THR A 21 -9.44 -9.78 -1.07
C THR A 21 -9.71 -11.27 -0.91
N GLY A 22 -9.33 -11.87 0.23
CA GLY A 22 -9.63 -13.27 0.53
C GLY A 22 -11.13 -13.57 0.57
N TYR A 23 -11.94 -12.67 1.14
CA TYR A 23 -13.39 -12.81 1.14
C TYR A 23 -14.02 -12.61 -0.24
N ALA A 24 -13.53 -11.65 -1.02
CA ALA A 24 -13.96 -11.48 -2.42
C ALA A 24 -13.72 -12.76 -3.24
N LYS A 25 -12.58 -13.42 -3.00
CA LYS A 25 -12.26 -14.71 -3.61
C LYS A 25 -13.27 -15.78 -3.23
N LYS A 26 -13.56 -15.98 -1.93
CA LYS A 26 -14.56 -16.96 -1.46
C LYS A 26 -15.94 -16.71 -2.11
N VAL A 27 -16.38 -15.44 -2.15
CA VAL A 27 -17.66 -15.06 -2.78
C VAL A 27 -17.65 -15.38 -4.26
N TYR A 28 -16.59 -15.04 -4.98
CA TYR A 28 -16.51 -15.32 -6.42
C TYR A 28 -16.42 -16.82 -6.72
N GLU A 29 -15.71 -17.61 -5.93
CA GLU A 29 -15.64 -19.06 -6.08
C GLU A 29 -17.03 -19.72 -6.00
N HIS A 30 -17.87 -19.21 -5.12
CA HIS A 30 -19.20 -19.78 -4.89
C HIS A 30 -20.27 -19.25 -5.87
N TYR A 31 -20.32 -17.93 -6.07
CA TYR A 31 -21.39 -17.30 -6.86
C TYR A 31 -20.98 -16.99 -8.30
N LYS A 32 -19.68 -16.98 -8.61
CA LYS A 32 -19.14 -16.55 -9.92
C LYS A 32 -19.63 -15.14 -10.27
N SER A 33 -20.28 -14.99 -11.43
CA SER A 33 -20.85 -13.71 -11.89
C SER A 33 -22.34 -13.55 -11.52
N ASN A 34 -22.91 -14.51 -10.78
CA ASN A 34 -24.30 -14.47 -10.37
C ASN A 34 -24.55 -13.47 -9.24
N GLU A 35 -25.84 -13.21 -8.99
CA GLU A 35 -26.22 -12.38 -7.86
C GLU A 35 -25.93 -13.07 -6.52
N VAL A 36 -25.41 -12.28 -5.60
CA VAL A 36 -25.02 -12.68 -4.24
C VAL A 36 -26.10 -12.15 -3.28
N PRO A 37 -27.02 -12.97 -2.82
CA PRO A 37 -28.07 -12.53 -1.91
C PRO A 37 -27.48 -12.29 -0.49
N LYS A 38 -27.97 -11.25 0.19
CA LYS A 38 -27.68 -11.05 1.61
C LYS A 38 -28.48 -12.03 2.46
N ASN A 39 -27.96 -13.22 2.67
CA ASN A 39 -28.60 -14.31 3.42
C ASN A 39 -27.65 -14.97 4.42
N ASP A 40 -28.17 -15.93 5.18
CA ASP A 40 -27.35 -16.62 6.18
C ASP A 40 -26.28 -17.52 5.55
N SER A 41 -26.50 -18.04 4.34
CA SER A 41 -25.48 -18.80 3.61
C SER A 41 -24.25 -17.94 3.29
N LEU A 42 -24.46 -16.70 2.84
CA LEU A 42 -23.38 -15.75 2.63
C LEU A 42 -22.69 -15.39 3.95
N ALA A 43 -23.46 -15.20 5.03
CA ALA A 43 -22.89 -14.91 6.33
C ALA A 43 -21.98 -16.05 6.83
N ILE A 44 -22.45 -17.30 6.74
CA ILE A 44 -21.66 -18.49 7.12
C ILE A 44 -20.38 -18.60 6.29
N MET A 45 -20.47 -18.38 4.97
CA MET A 45 -19.29 -18.39 4.07
C MET A 45 -18.25 -17.34 4.45
N LEU A 46 -18.69 -16.19 4.96
CA LEU A 46 -17.83 -15.10 5.43
C LEU A 46 -17.47 -15.24 6.92
N ASP A 47 -17.64 -16.42 7.49
CA ASP A 47 -17.28 -16.78 8.87
C ASP A 47 -18.16 -16.10 9.94
N TYR A 48 -19.44 -15.82 9.63
CA TYR A 48 -20.41 -15.25 10.56
C TYR A 48 -21.58 -16.22 10.80
N LYS A 49 -22.17 -16.16 12.01
CA LYS A 49 -23.27 -17.04 12.42
C LYS A 49 -24.61 -16.67 11.77
N SER A 50 -24.81 -15.41 11.41
CA SER A 50 -26.09 -14.89 10.91
C SER A 50 -25.88 -13.62 10.07
N LYS A 51 -26.78 -13.44 9.09
CA LYS A 51 -26.89 -12.20 8.28
C LYS A 51 -27.25 -10.95 9.09
N ASN A 52 -27.76 -11.11 10.30
CA ASN A 52 -28.17 -10.00 11.16
C ASN A 52 -27.01 -9.52 12.08
N SER A 53 -25.82 -10.05 11.92
CA SER A 53 -24.64 -9.62 12.64
C SER A 53 -24.13 -8.27 12.13
N GLY A 54 -23.96 -7.29 13.01
CA GLY A 54 -23.31 -6.01 12.66
C GLY A 54 -21.91 -6.18 12.09
N ALA A 55 -21.17 -7.20 12.54
CA ALA A 55 -19.85 -7.53 11.99
C ALA A 55 -19.92 -8.05 10.55
N PHE A 56 -20.98 -8.82 10.22
CA PHE A 56 -21.23 -9.22 8.82
C PHE A 56 -21.53 -8.02 7.93
N ASP A 57 -22.35 -7.08 8.41
CA ASP A 57 -22.65 -5.84 7.68
C ASP A 57 -21.38 -4.98 7.49
N ALA A 58 -20.53 -4.92 8.49
CA ALA A 58 -19.23 -4.24 8.40
C ALA A 58 -18.33 -4.88 7.32
N ARG A 59 -18.35 -6.21 7.21
CA ARG A 59 -17.60 -6.96 6.18
C ARG A 59 -18.13 -6.68 4.77
N LEU A 60 -19.44 -6.74 4.59
CA LEU A 60 -20.08 -6.40 3.29
C LEU A 60 -19.79 -4.95 2.89
N ARG A 61 -19.79 -4.04 3.88
CA ARG A 61 -19.45 -2.64 3.67
C ARG A 61 -17.99 -2.49 3.23
N ALA A 62 -17.05 -3.19 3.86
CA ALA A 62 -15.65 -3.17 3.46
C ALA A 62 -15.44 -3.71 2.05
N LEU A 63 -16.03 -4.84 1.68
CA LEU A 63 -16.01 -5.38 0.31
C LEU A 63 -16.49 -4.34 -0.73
N ARG A 64 -17.48 -3.53 -0.38
CA ARG A 64 -17.97 -2.45 -1.26
C ARG A 64 -17.06 -1.22 -1.25
N LEU A 65 -16.49 -0.86 -0.11
CA LEU A 65 -15.55 0.27 -0.01
C LEU A 65 -14.30 0.05 -0.87
N TYR A 66 -13.75 -1.16 -0.84
CA TYR A 66 -12.65 -1.53 -1.73
C TYR A 66 -13.09 -1.73 -3.19
N GLY A 67 -14.40 -1.76 -3.45
CA GLY A 67 -14.97 -1.89 -4.79
C GLY A 67 -15.02 -3.33 -5.30
N PHE A 68 -14.91 -4.33 -4.43
CA PHE A 68 -14.98 -5.75 -4.83
C PHE A 68 -16.39 -6.28 -4.99
N LEU A 69 -17.36 -5.65 -4.35
CA LEU A 69 -18.79 -5.93 -4.53
C LEU A 69 -19.54 -4.70 -5.01
N GLU A 70 -20.49 -4.91 -5.90
CA GLU A 70 -21.43 -3.92 -6.40
C GLU A 70 -22.86 -4.27 -5.99
N GLY A 71 -23.75 -3.27 -6.01
CA GLY A 71 -25.18 -3.45 -5.75
C GLY A 71 -25.64 -2.99 -4.36
N ARG A 72 -26.98 -2.98 -4.20
CA ARG A 72 -27.68 -2.67 -2.95
C ARG A 72 -28.76 -3.75 -2.72
N GLY A 73 -28.66 -4.46 -1.60
CA GLY A 73 -29.59 -5.56 -1.29
C GLY A 73 -29.17 -6.90 -1.89
N THR A 74 -29.07 -7.02 -3.19
CA THR A 74 -28.31 -8.06 -3.88
C THR A 74 -26.98 -7.51 -4.35
N PHE A 75 -25.94 -8.33 -4.29
CA PHE A 75 -24.59 -7.94 -4.68
C PHE A 75 -24.13 -8.72 -5.90
N ARG A 76 -23.08 -8.24 -6.56
CA ARG A 76 -22.30 -8.98 -7.55
C ARG A 76 -20.83 -8.74 -7.28
N VAL A 77 -19.99 -9.73 -7.55
CA VAL A 77 -18.56 -9.50 -7.57
C VAL A 77 -18.24 -8.61 -8.78
N SER A 78 -17.63 -7.47 -8.49
CA SER A 78 -17.25 -6.49 -9.52
C SER A 78 -16.13 -7.04 -10.41
N GLU A 79 -15.90 -6.39 -11.55
CA GLU A 79 -14.75 -6.70 -12.39
C GLU A 79 -13.43 -6.46 -11.63
N LEU A 80 -13.38 -5.41 -10.82
CA LEU A 80 -12.23 -5.14 -9.93
C LEU A 80 -11.98 -6.30 -8.95
N GLY A 81 -13.06 -6.84 -8.35
CA GLY A 81 -12.97 -7.99 -7.45
C GLY A 81 -12.45 -9.25 -8.15
N LYS A 82 -12.89 -9.50 -9.38
CA LYS A 82 -12.40 -10.63 -10.19
C LYS A 82 -10.92 -10.48 -10.53
N GLN A 83 -10.51 -9.30 -11.01
CA GLN A 83 -9.12 -9.04 -11.36
C GLN A 83 -8.19 -9.11 -10.16
N ALA A 84 -8.62 -8.59 -9.00
CA ALA A 84 -7.84 -8.65 -7.75
C ALA A 84 -7.63 -10.08 -7.24
N THR A 85 -8.52 -11.02 -7.61
CA THR A 85 -8.49 -12.41 -7.10
C THR A 85 -7.96 -13.42 -8.12
N TYR A 86 -8.28 -13.27 -9.40
CA TYR A 86 -7.98 -14.22 -10.47
C TYR A 86 -7.32 -13.61 -11.70
N GLY A 87 -7.09 -12.31 -11.71
CA GLY A 87 -6.35 -11.67 -12.79
C GLY A 87 -4.91 -12.17 -12.89
N GLU A 88 -4.32 -12.02 -14.07
CA GLU A 88 -2.88 -12.16 -14.24
C GLU A 88 -2.13 -11.20 -13.31
N GLU A 89 -0.86 -11.45 -13.07
CA GLU A 89 -0.09 -10.72 -12.05
C GLU A 89 -0.17 -9.19 -12.19
N ALA A 90 0.03 -8.67 -13.40
CA ALA A 90 -0.07 -7.24 -13.66
C ALA A 90 -1.49 -6.69 -13.44
N GLN A 91 -2.52 -7.42 -13.88
CA GLN A 91 -3.91 -7.05 -13.69
C GLN A 91 -4.29 -7.06 -12.20
N ARG A 92 -3.83 -8.09 -11.46
CA ARG A 92 -4.05 -8.21 -10.03
C ARG A 92 -3.40 -7.07 -9.26
N ALA A 93 -2.14 -6.74 -9.57
CA ALA A 93 -1.44 -5.62 -8.96
C ALA A 93 -2.15 -4.28 -9.21
N ALA A 94 -2.60 -4.03 -10.44
CA ALA A 94 -3.35 -2.83 -10.80
C ALA A 94 -4.71 -2.78 -10.09
N ALA A 95 -5.44 -3.91 -10.01
CA ALA A 95 -6.72 -4.01 -9.33
C ALA A 95 -6.59 -3.79 -7.82
N LEU A 96 -5.57 -4.35 -7.18
CA LEU A 96 -5.30 -4.15 -5.76
C LEU A 96 -4.94 -2.68 -5.46
N LEU A 97 -4.11 -2.04 -6.31
CA LEU A 97 -3.82 -0.62 -6.18
C LEU A 97 -5.09 0.23 -6.33
N LYS A 98 -5.95 -0.09 -7.28
CA LYS A 98 -7.22 0.60 -7.46
C LYS A 98 -8.15 0.42 -6.27
N ALA A 99 -8.23 -0.79 -5.71
CA ALA A 99 -9.00 -1.06 -4.50
C ALA A 99 -8.47 -0.26 -3.30
N PHE A 100 -7.15 -0.20 -3.13
CA PHE A 100 -6.52 0.66 -2.12
C PHE A 100 -6.90 2.14 -2.32
N GLN A 101 -6.83 2.64 -3.55
CA GLN A 101 -7.19 4.02 -3.87
C GLN A 101 -8.68 4.32 -3.63
N ASN A 102 -9.58 3.36 -3.78
CA ASN A 102 -11.00 3.55 -3.48
C ASN A 102 -11.23 3.93 -2.01
N VAL A 103 -10.42 3.40 -1.10
CA VAL A 103 -10.49 3.70 0.34
C VAL A 103 -9.55 4.86 0.71
N TRP A 104 -8.31 4.80 0.27
CA TRP A 104 -7.23 5.65 0.73
C TRP A 104 -6.79 6.72 -0.28
N GLY A 105 -7.51 6.91 -1.38
CA GLY A 105 -7.09 7.77 -2.50
C GLY A 105 -6.64 9.14 -2.05
N ARG A 106 -7.39 9.83 -1.16
CA ARG A 106 -7.04 11.16 -0.65
C ARG A 106 -5.70 11.20 0.09
N TYR A 107 -5.39 10.16 0.87
CA TYR A 107 -4.11 10.03 1.58
C TYR A 107 -3.02 9.59 0.63
N TYR A 108 -3.33 8.64 -0.28
CA TYR A 108 -2.38 8.15 -1.27
C TYR A 108 -1.90 9.25 -2.21
N ASP A 109 -2.78 10.11 -2.69
CA ASP A 109 -2.42 11.21 -3.58
C ASP A 109 -1.40 12.15 -2.95
N ARG A 110 -1.47 12.36 -1.64
CA ARG A 110 -0.59 13.26 -0.91
C ARG A 110 0.63 12.59 -0.29
N TYR A 111 0.48 11.39 0.20
CA TYR A 111 1.51 10.73 1.01
C TYR A 111 2.01 9.40 0.42
N ARG A 112 1.45 8.97 -0.71
CA ARG A 112 1.73 7.66 -1.31
C ARG A 112 1.49 6.55 -0.27
N PHE A 113 2.49 5.75 0.04
CA PHE A 113 2.38 4.61 0.97
C PHE A 113 2.89 4.92 2.39
N ALA A 114 3.21 6.18 2.71
CA ALA A 114 3.78 6.57 4.00
C ALA A 114 3.07 7.77 4.61
N LEU A 115 2.22 7.53 5.62
CA LEU A 115 1.52 8.60 6.31
C LEU A 115 2.49 9.51 7.11
N PRO A 116 2.15 10.81 7.31
CA PRO A 116 2.99 11.74 8.03
C PRO A 116 3.20 11.28 9.47
N LYS A 117 4.39 11.55 10.01
CA LYS A 117 4.77 11.30 11.40
C LYS A 117 5.09 12.62 12.10
N GLY A 118 5.18 12.58 13.42
CA GLY A 118 5.53 13.75 14.25
C GLY A 118 4.32 14.48 14.82
N PRO A 119 4.54 15.60 15.53
CA PRO A 119 3.54 16.28 16.34
C PRO A 119 2.34 16.80 15.53
N ASP A 120 2.55 17.20 14.28
CA ASP A 120 1.49 17.74 13.43
C ASP A 120 0.75 16.66 12.61
N ALA A 121 1.07 15.38 12.81
CA ALA A 121 0.53 14.30 12.00
C ALA A 121 -1.00 14.24 12.06
N VAL A 122 -1.58 14.36 13.26
CA VAL A 122 -3.04 14.36 13.47
C VAL A 122 -3.71 15.50 12.71
N ALA A 123 -3.19 16.72 12.80
CA ALA A 123 -3.74 17.88 12.10
C ALA A 123 -3.68 17.73 10.58
N ARG A 124 -2.58 17.18 10.05
CA ARG A 124 -2.42 16.91 8.62
C ARG A 124 -3.39 15.82 8.14
N LEU A 125 -3.59 14.75 8.91
CA LEU A 125 -4.55 13.70 8.59
C LEU A 125 -5.99 14.22 8.65
N ALA A 126 -6.33 15.03 9.66
CA ALA A 126 -7.64 15.65 9.82
C ALA A 126 -7.99 16.57 8.65
N SER A 127 -7.03 17.36 8.17
CA SER A 127 -7.21 18.25 7.00
C SER A 127 -7.61 17.46 5.75
N ILE A 128 -7.04 16.27 5.51
CA ILE A 128 -7.39 15.43 4.36
C ILE A 128 -8.76 14.78 4.51
N ALA A 129 -9.09 14.31 5.71
CA ALA A 129 -10.40 13.73 6.01
C ALA A 129 -11.50 14.80 6.13
N LYS A 130 -11.13 16.08 6.17
CA LYS A 130 -12.03 17.22 6.43
C LYS A 130 -12.82 17.06 7.74
N CYS A 131 -12.11 16.65 8.79
CA CYS A 131 -12.66 16.48 10.14
C CYS A 131 -11.89 17.32 11.16
N GLU A 132 -12.45 17.44 12.36
CA GLU A 132 -11.77 18.11 13.46
C GLU A 132 -10.56 17.31 13.95
N PRO A 133 -9.46 17.95 14.37
CA PRO A 133 -8.27 17.27 14.88
C PRO A 133 -8.59 16.33 16.07
N ALA A 134 -9.53 16.71 16.94
CA ALA A 134 -9.97 15.87 18.06
C ALA A 134 -10.66 14.58 17.59
N GLU A 135 -11.49 14.66 16.54
CA GLU A 135 -12.12 13.50 15.91
C GLU A 135 -11.06 12.58 15.30
N MET A 136 -10.10 13.14 14.56
CA MET A 136 -8.98 12.39 13.98
C MET A 136 -8.12 11.73 15.06
N ALA A 137 -7.80 12.42 16.14
CA ALA A 137 -7.00 11.87 17.26
C ALA A 137 -7.63 10.61 17.86
N SER A 138 -8.97 10.56 17.94
CA SER A 138 -9.70 9.39 18.47
C SER A 138 -9.56 8.14 17.60
N VAL A 139 -9.24 8.30 16.31
CA VAL A 139 -9.19 7.20 15.33
C VAL A 139 -7.83 7.03 14.66
N GLU A 140 -6.88 7.93 14.91
CA GLU A 140 -5.58 7.99 14.23
C GLU A 140 -4.84 6.65 14.28
N LYS A 141 -4.77 6.02 15.44
CA LYS A 141 -4.12 4.70 15.60
C LYS A 141 -4.74 3.64 14.69
N ARG A 142 -6.07 3.61 14.60
CA ARG A 142 -6.80 2.67 13.76
C ARG A 142 -6.59 2.98 12.27
N LEU A 143 -6.74 4.25 11.89
CA LEU A 143 -6.54 4.70 10.51
C LEU A 143 -5.14 4.33 10.04
N ARG A 144 -4.13 4.65 10.84
CA ARG A 144 -2.73 4.37 10.54
C ARG A 144 -2.48 2.87 10.41
N GLY A 145 -2.93 2.07 11.37
CA GLY A 145 -2.75 0.62 11.35
C GLY A 145 -3.35 -0.05 10.11
N LEU A 146 -4.57 0.36 9.71
CA LEU A 146 -5.22 -0.16 8.49
C LEU A 146 -4.51 0.33 7.22
N PHE A 147 -4.18 1.63 7.14
CA PHE A 147 -3.47 2.16 5.99
C PHE A 147 -2.11 1.47 5.78
N GLU A 148 -1.34 1.28 6.85
CA GLU A 148 -0.04 0.63 6.79
C GLU A 148 -0.15 -0.86 6.43
N ALA A 149 -1.16 -1.57 6.94
CA ALA A 149 -1.43 -2.95 6.57
C ALA A 149 -1.74 -3.07 5.06
N ASP A 150 -2.63 -2.21 4.57
CA ASP A 150 -3.01 -2.18 3.16
C ASP A 150 -1.84 -1.76 2.25
N ALA A 151 -1.07 -0.75 2.66
CA ALA A 151 0.11 -0.28 1.93
C ALA A 151 1.18 -1.39 1.84
N ASN A 152 1.44 -2.09 2.93
CA ASN A 152 2.38 -3.22 2.97
C ASN A 152 1.91 -4.37 2.08
N PHE A 153 0.61 -4.68 2.08
CA PHE A 153 0.06 -5.70 1.20
C PHE A 153 0.25 -5.35 -0.28
N ILE A 154 0.01 -4.09 -0.68
CA ILE A 154 0.25 -3.62 -2.05
C ILE A 154 1.72 -3.69 -2.42
N THR A 155 2.61 -3.18 -1.57
CA THR A 155 4.06 -3.14 -1.86
C THR A 155 4.66 -4.54 -1.94
N SER A 156 4.23 -5.47 -1.08
CA SER A 156 4.66 -6.86 -1.12
C SER A 156 4.21 -7.59 -2.40
N ASN A 157 3.03 -7.25 -2.94
CA ASN A 157 2.55 -7.79 -4.21
C ASN A 157 3.14 -7.09 -5.44
N LYS A 158 3.77 -5.89 -5.28
CA LYS A 158 4.48 -5.20 -6.36
C LYS A 158 5.89 -5.73 -6.59
N THR A 159 6.49 -6.42 -5.64
CA THR A 159 7.89 -6.87 -5.73
C THR A 159 8.13 -7.86 -6.87
N VAL A 160 7.06 -8.35 -7.51
CA VAL A 160 7.14 -9.27 -8.65
C VAL A 160 7.01 -8.54 -10.01
N THR A 161 6.58 -7.27 -10.05
CA THR A 161 6.30 -6.56 -11.31
C THR A 161 7.12 -5.28 -11.50
N SER A 162 8.29 -5.14 -10.89
CA SER A 162 9.14 -3.96 -11.14
C SER A 162 9.99 -4.12 -12.40
N VAL A 163 9.34 -4.00 -13.56
CA VAL A 163 9.98 -3.51 -14.78
C VAL A 163 9.28 -2.21 -15.16
N GLY A 164 9.90 -1.09 -14.82
CA GLY A 164 9.75 0.20 -15.47
C GLY A 164 8.57 1.08 -15.08
N GLU A 165 8.52 1.58 -13.85
CA GLU A 165 8.06 2.94 -13.61
C GLU A 165 8.77 3.49 -12.37
N GLU A 166 9.70 4.38 -12.63
CA GLU A 166 10.46 5.14 -11.63
C GLU A 166 9.49 6.10 -10.92
N LEU A 167 9.01 5.69 -9.73
CA LEU A 167 8.20 6.54 -8.86
C LEU A 167 9.12 7.60 -8.24
N THR A 168 9.31 8.71 -8.94
CA THR A 168 9.85 9.93 -8.33
C THR A 168 8.87 10.41 -7.24
N PRO A 169 9.31 10.60 -6.00
CA PRO A 169 8.47 11.22 -4.98
C PRO A 169 8.16 12.66 -5.40
N PRO A 170 6.92 13.14 -5.22
CA PRO A 170 6.60 14.53 -5.53
C PRO A 170 7.44 15.44 -4.63
N SER A 171 8.21 16.32 -5.25
CA SER A 171 8.91 17.40 -4.58
C SER A 171 7.92 18.19 -3.72
N GLN A 172 8.23 18.34 -2.45
CA GLN A 172 7.49 19.22 -1.55
C GLN A 172 7.59 20.65 -2.09
N GLN A 173 6.52 21.16 -2.67
CA GLN A 173 6.38 22.60 -2.89
C GLN A 173 6.12 23.24 -1.53
N LEU A 174 7.17 23.65 -0.87
CA LEU A 174 7.13 24.69 0.14
C LEU A 174 6.84 26.01 -0.57
N GLY A 175 5.94 26.79 0.02
CA GLY A 175 5.59 28.12 -0.46
C GLY A 175 6.80 29.08 -0.52
N PRO A 176 6.66 30.26 -1.11
CA PRO A 176 7.79 31.10 -1.49
C PRO A 176 8.54 31.61 -0.27
N GLU A 177 9.77 31.16 -0.08
CA GLU A 177 10.78 31.82 0.75
C GLU A 177 11.58 32.82 -0.13
N PRO A 178 12.06 33.92 0.47
CA PRO A 178 12.69 35.00 -0.26
C PRO A 178 14.05 34.61 -0.84
N SER A 179 14.27 35.11 -2.05
CA SER A 179 15.45 34.98 -2.87
C SER A 179 16.75 35.30 -2.12
N VAL A 180 17.63 34.30 -2.01
CA VAL A 180 19.06 34.53 -1.86
C VAL A 180 19.73 33.86 -3.08
N GLU A 181 20.31 34.71 -3.92
CA GLU A 181 21.16 34.25 -5.03
C GLU A 181 22.37 33.52 -4.48
N GLY A 182 22.44 32.23 -4.76
CA GLY A 182 23.59 31.38 -4.47
C GLY A 182 23.71 30.31 -5.54
N GLU A 183 24.89 30.22 -6.14
CA GLU A 183 25.29 29.44 -7.27
C GLU A 183 24.74 28.00 -7.31
N HIS A 184 24.10 27.63 -8.42
CA HIS A 184 23.64 26.29 -8.72
C HIS A 184 24.81 25.31 -8.94
N THR A 185 25.30 24.72 -7.89
CA THR A 185 26.11 23.50 -7.98
C THR A 185 25.18 22.34 -8.25
N LYS A 186 25.28 21.75 -9.46
CA LYS A 186 24.58 20.49 -9.81
C LYS A 186 24.92 19.45 -8.74
N ALA A 187 23.92 19.04 -7.94
CA ALA A 187 24.10 18.01 -6.94
C ALA A 187 24.56 16.73 -7.64
N GLN A 188 25.79 16.31 -7.36
CA GLN A 188 26.31 15.02 -7.84
C GLN A 188 25.85 13.91 -6.89
N PHE A 189 25.47 12.78 -7.47
CA PHE A 189 25.05 11.60 -6.70
C PHE A 189 25.97 10.43 -7.01
N ILE A 190 26.15 9.53 -6.04
CA ILE A 190 26.80 8.24 -6.21
C ILE A 190 25.70 7.19 -6.25
N GLU A 191 25.72 6.34 -7.28
CA GLU A 191 24.80 5.21 -7.43
C GLU A 191 25.57 3.89 -7.35
N ILE A 192 25.07 2.96 -6.57
CA ILE A 192 25.64 1.61 -6.45
C ILE A 192 24.55 0.61 -6.82
N LYS A 193 24.87 -0.29 -7.75
CA LYS A 193 24.07 -1.46 -8.07
C LYS A 193 24.92 -2.72 -7.83
N ALA A 194 24.48 -3.55 -6.89
CA ALA A 194 25.14 -4.82 -6.59
C ALA A 194 24.07 -5.92 -6.47
N GLY A 195 23.84 -6.66 -7.55
CA GLY A 195 22.78 -7.66 -7.61
C GLY A 195 21.40 -7.04 -7.35
N PRO A 196 20.65 -7.49 -6.32
CA PRO A 196 19.36 -6.94 -5.97
C PRO A 196 19.44 -5.62 -5.18
N TYR A 197 20.65 -5.15 -4.84
CA TYR A 197 20.84 -3.95 -4.04
C TYR A 197 21.08 -2.74 -4.93
N TYR A 198 20.29 -1.69 -4.69
CA TYR A 198 20.46 -0.37 -5.29
C TYR A 198 20.47 0.70 -4.20
N SER A 199 21.46 1.59 -4.24
CA SER A 199 21.52 2.74 -3.34
C SER A 199 22.00 3.97 -4.10
N ARG A 200 21.35 5.12 -3.84
CA ARG A 200 21.70 6.44 -4.37
C ARG A 200 21.89 7.40 -3.22
N MET A 201 23.06 8.04 -3.17
CA MET A 201 23.41 8.97 -2.11
C MET A 201 24.01 10.24 -2.69
N PRO A 202 23.83 11.41 -2.03
CA PRO A 202 24.49 12.64 -2.47
C PRO A 202 26.02 12.49 -2.37
N TYR A 203 26.75 13.08 -3.31
CA TYR A 203 28.22 13.06 -3.35
C TYR A 203 28.77 13.97 -2.26
N THR A 204 28.71 13.51 -1.01
CA THR A 204 29.22 14.16 0.18
C THR A 204 30.27 13.25 0.83
N GLU A 205 31.04 13.79 1.75
CA GLU A 205 32.01 12.99 2.52
C GLU A 205 31.33 11.86 3.31
N VAL A 206 30.17 12.15 3.90
CA VAL A 206 29.35 11.16 4.60
C VAL A 206 28.84 10.08 3.64
N GLY A 207 28.35 10.46 2.46
CA GLY A 207 27.90 9.50 1.44
C GLY A 207 29.02 8.57 0.98
N ARG A 208 30.24 9.11 0.75
CA ARG A 208 31.43 8.30 0.40
C ARG A 208 31.81 7.31 1.49
N ASN A 209 31.82 7.75 2.75
CA ASN A 209 32.18 6.89 3.88
C ASN A 209 31.14 5.77 4.10
N THR A 210 29.86 6.06 3.93
CA THR A 210 28.79 5.05 4.00
C THR A 210 28.93 3.99 2.91
N ILE A 211 29.25 4.41 1.68
CA ILE A 211 29.48 3.48 0.56
C ILE A 211 30.70 2.62 0.79
N LYS A 212 31.79 3.22 1.29
CA LYS A 212 33.01 2.46 1.60
C LYS A 212 32.74 1.40 2.65
N ALA A 213 32.06 1.74 3.75
CA ALA A 213 31.68 0.77 4.78
C ALA A 213 30.78 -0.34 4.25
N PHE A 214 29.87 -0.03 3.32
CA PHE A 214 29.03 -1.04 2.65
C PHE A 214 29.86 -1.98 1.78
N LEU A 215 30.77 -1.45 0.95
CA LEU A 215 31.66 -2.26 0.10
C LEU A 215 32.59 -3.13 0.93
N ASP A 216 33.12 -2.63 2.03
CA ASP A 216 33.98 -3.36 2.95
C ASP A 216 33.20 -4.48 3.68
N SER A 217 31.87 -4.37 3.82
CA SER A 217 31.01 -5.41 4.40
C SER A 217 30.63 -6.53 3.42
N LEU A 218 30.82 -6.32 2.11
CA LEU A 218 30.59 -7.36 1.11
C LEU A 218 31.77 -8.33 1.10
N THR A 219 31.59 -9.52 1.69
CA THR A 219 32.53 -10.63 1.52
C THR A 219 32.43 -11.16 0.09
N PHE A 220 33.38 -10.79 -0.75
CA PHE A 220 33.52 -11.45 -2.04
C PHE A 220 33.93 -12.90 -1.79
N GLY A 221 33.10 -13.84 -2.23
CA GLY A 221 33.44 -15.25 -2.15
C GLY A 221 34.81 -15.52 -2.79
N GLU A 222 35.66 -16.24 -2.09
CA GLU A 222 36.98 -16.64 -2.63
C GLU A 222 36.77 -17.36 -3.98
N GLU A 223 37.52 -16.96 -5.00
CA GLU A 223 37.56 -17.67 -6.28
C GLU A 223 37.93 -19.16 -6.05
N PRO A 224 37.23 -20.10 -6.67
CA PRO A 224 37.57 -21.50 -6.54
C PRO A 224 38.99 -21.73 -7.07
N LYS A 225 39.89 -22.19 -6.20
CA LYS A 225 41.27 -22.53 -6.54
C LYS A 225 41.26 -23.59 -7.66
N LYS A 226 41.87 -23.25 -8.83
CA LYS A 226 42.06 -24.19 -9.94
C LYS A 226 42.81 -25.41 -9.46
N PRO A 227 42.36 -26.63 -9.80
CA PRO A 227 43.08 -27.87 -9.44
C PRO A 227 44.48 -27.89 -10.11
N LYS A 228 45.52 -28.15 -9.30
CA LYS A 228 46.86 -28.38 -9.80
C LYS A 228 46.84 -29.60 -10.72
N LYS A 229 47.27 -29.44 -11.96
CA LYS A 229 47.60 -30.54 -12.84
C LYS A 229 48.81 -31.27 -12.23
N GLU A 230 48.62 -32.52 -11.82
CA GLU A 230 49.74 -33.45 -11.60
C GLU A 230 50.32 -33.84 -12.96
N GLU A 231 51.58 -33.45 -13.19
CA GLU A 231 52.40 -33.99 -14.26
C GLU A 231 52.88 -35.39 -13.83
N LYS A 232 52.56 -36.36 -14.67
CA LYS A 232 53.24 -37.64 -14.74
C LYS A 232 54.20 -37.66 -15.90
#